data_9c220675d0af8526a753e81f03eb5f4c
#
_entry.id   9c220675d0af8526a753e81f03eb5f4c
#
_cell.length_a   1.000
_cell.length_b   1.000
_cell.length_c   1.000
_cell.angle_alpha   90.00
_cell.angle_beta   90.00
_cell.angle_gamma   90.00
#
_symmetry.space_group_name_H-M   'P 1'
#
loop_
_entity.id
_entity.type
_entity.pdbx_description
1 polymer ?
#
loop_
_entity_poly.entity_id
_entity_poly.type
_entity_poly.pdbx_seq_one_letter_code
_entity_poly.pdbx_strand_id
1 'polypeptide(L)'
;MDKTQIQATDFLKELGSVDEVSAEAESARLPESLSYNSHIHLPPNFSAFETVEQAVELAADQGVEVLGCGNYYDYSVYQKFTETARDQGVFPLFGTEIIALETDLQEQNIRINDPGNPGRHYICGKGISCFEELSPRADELLSGIRTNDTLRMQEMALKMAGV
;
A
#
# COMPACT_ATOMS: atom_id res chain seq x y z
N MET A 1 -11.46 -29.71 -9.66
CA MET A 1 -12.22 -28.50 -9.31
C MET A 1 -11.20 -27.40 -9.20
N ASP A 2 -11.14 -26.56 -10.23
CA ASP A 2 -10.28 -25.38 -10.27
C ASP A 2 -10.84 -24.42 -9.21
N LYS A 3 -10.12 -24.23 -8.11
CA LYS A 3 -10.46 -23.19 -7.16
C LYS A 3 -10.01 -21.89 -7.82
N THR A 4 -10.92 -21.21 -8.49
CA THR A 4 -10.68 -19.84 -8.92
C THR A 4 -10.16 -19.11 -7.70
N GLN A 5 -8.91 -18.69 -7.75
CA GLN A 5 -8.27 -17.97 -6.67
C GLN A 5 -8.98 -16.61 -6.59
N ILE A 6 -9.66 -16.35 -5.47
CA ILE A 6 -10.32 -15.07 -5.22
C ILE A 6 -9.21 -14.01 -5.11
N GLN A 7 -9.34 -12.92 -5.85
CA GLN A 7 -8.36 -11.83 -5.83
C GLN A 7 -8.76 -10.76 -4.80
N ALA A 8 -7.77 -10.07 -4.24
CA ALA A 8 -7.99 -9.02 -3.25
C ALA A 8 -8.94 -7.91 -3.74
N THR A 9 -8.93 -7.65 -5.05
CA THR A 9 -9.76 -6.62 -5.68
C THR A 9 -11.13 -7.10 -6.18
N ASP A 10 -11.45 -8.39 -6.05
CA ASP A 10 -12.70 -8.94 -6.59
C ASP A 10 -13.95 -8.25 -6.01
N PHE A 11 -13.91 -7.83 -4.74
CA PHE A 11 -15.01 -7.11 -4.11
C PHE A 11 -15.33 -5.77 -4.78
N LEU A 12 -14.37 -5.14 -5.45
CA LEU A 12 -14.61 -3.89 -6.19
C LEU A 12 -15.58 -4.10 -7.35
N LYS A 13 -15.65 -5.31 -7.91
CA LYS A 13 -16.59 -5.68 -8.96
C LYS A 13 -18.04 -5.68 -8.46
N GLU A 14 -18.24 -5.89 -7.16
CA GLU A 14 -19.55 -5.86 -6.51
C GLU A 14 -20.12 -4.43 -6.44
N LEU A 15 -19.27 -3.41 -6.54
CA LEU A 15 -19.67 -2.00 -6.51
C LEU A 15 -20.34 -1.55 -7.81
N GLY A 16 -20.21 -2.33 -8.88
CA GLY A 16 -20.70 -1.98 -10.21
C GLY A 16 -19.69 -1.24 -11.08
N SER A 17 -20.14 -0.69 -12.17
CA SER A 17 -19.32 0.13 -13.08
C SER A 17 -19.01 1.50 -12.48
N VAL A 18 -17.97 2.15 -12.99
CA VAL A 18 -17.61 3.53 -12.59
C VAL A 18 -18.77 4.51 -12.77
N ASP A 19 -19.53 4.35 -13.86
CA ASP A 19 -20.67 5.22 -14.15
C ASP A 19 -21.81 5.01 -13.15
N GLU A 20 -22.09 3.75 -12.76
CA GLU A 20 -23.11 3.42 -11.74
C GLU A 20 -22.71 3.97 -10.38
N VAL A 21 -21.48 3.72 -9.94
CA VAL A 21 -20.97 4.24 -8.66
C VAL A 21 -20.95 5.77 -8.63
N SER A 22 -20.57 6.42 -9.73
CA SER A 22 -20.56 7.88 -9.83
C SER A 22 -21.98 8.46 -9.75
N ALA A 23 -22.93 7.86 -10.46
CA ALA A 23 -24.32 8.32 -10.42
C ALA A 23 -24.95 8.11 -9.04
N GLU A 24 -24.61 7.01 -8.38
CA GLU A 24 -25.06 6.74 -7.00
C GLU A 24 -24.46 7.74 -6.02
N ALA A 25 -23.15 8.03 -6.14
CA ALA A 25 -22.47 9.02 -5.30
C ALA A 25 -23.02 10.44 -5.46
N GLU A 26 -23.40 10.84 -6.69
CA GLU A 26 -24.05 12.13 -6.94
C GLU A 26 -25.45 12.25 -6.31
N SER A 27 -26.16 11.12 -6.21
CA SER A 27 -27.52 11.07 -5.63
C SER A 27 -27.51 10.79 -4.12
N ALA A 28 -26.45 10.20 -3.61
CA ALA A 28 -26.33 9.81 -2.22
C ALA A 28 -26.13 11.04 -1.32
N ARG A 29 -26.81 11.04 -0.18
CA ARG A 29 -26.46 11.94 0.90
C ARG A 29 -25.23 11.37 1.62
N LEU A 30 -24.07 11.91 1.26
CA LEU A 30 -22.82 11.51 1.93
C LEU A 30 -22.92 11.74 3.46
N PRO A 31 -22.33 10.89 4.28
CA PRO A 31 -22.25 11.11 5.71
C PRO A 31 -21.51 12.43 6.00
N GLU A 32 -21.90 13.11 7.07
CA GLU A 32 -21.27 14.38 7.49
C GLU A 32 -19.78 14.21 7.81
N SER A 33 -19.38 13.02 8.22
CA SER A 33 -17.97 12.65 8.44
C SER A 33 -17.76 11.18 8.10
N LEU A 34 -16.64 10.89 7.46
CA LEU A 34 -16.13 9.55 7.22
C LEU A 34 -14.85 9.39 8.04
N SER A 35 -14.80 8.37 8.88
CA SER A 35 -13.58 8.04 9.62
C SER A 35 -12.66 7.21 8.74
N TYR A 36 -11.48 7.73 8.43
CA TYR A 36 -10.55 7.01 7.58
C TYR A 36 -9.09 7.18 8.00
N ASN A 37 -8.30 6.13 7.75
CA ASN A 37 -6.85 6.21 7.73
C ASN A 37 -6.38 5.66 6.37
N SER A 38 -5.89 6.52 5.52
CA SER A 38 -5.54 6.16 4.14
C SER A 38 -4.11 5.62 3.97
N HIS A 39 -3.35 5.45 5.06
CA HIS A 39 -1.96 5.04 4.96
C HIS A 39 -1.44 4.33 6.20
N ILE A 40 -1.38 3.02 6.13
CA ILE A 40 -0.60 2.17 7.04
C ILE A 40 0.29 1.24 6.23
N HIS A 41 1.27 0.63 6.89
CA HIS A 41 2.04 -0.49 6.35
C HIS A 41 1.67 -1.76 7.09
N LEU A 42 1.55 -2.86 6.36
CA LEU A 42 1.23 -4.19 6.89
C LEU A 42 2.45 -5.11 6.82
N PRO A 43 2.65 -5.98 7.82
CA PRO A 43 3.75 -6.94 7.79
C PRO A 43 3.58 -7.94 6.62
N PRO A 44 4.68 -8.47 6.06
CA PRO A 44 6.07 -8.39 6.54
C PRO A 44 6.80 -7.10 6.14
N ASN A 45 6.12 -6.15 5.52
CA ASN A 45 6.69 -4.85 5.22
C ASN A 45 7.02 -4.07 6.50
N PHE A 46 7.74 -2.97 6.40
CA PHE A 46 8.00 -2.10 7.56
C PHE A 46 6.65 -1.67 8.17
N SER A 47 6.36 -2.13 9.36
CA SER A 47 5.05 -1.96 9.99
C SER A 47 5.17 -1.77 11.49
N ALA A 48 4.24 -1.02 12.08
CA ALA A 48 4.08 -0.92 13.52
C ALA A 48 3.25 -2.08 14.12
N PHE A 49 2.67 -2.92 13.25
CA PHE A 49 1.81 -4.05 13.63
C PHE A 49 2.55 -5.37 13.46
N GLU A 50 2.20 -6.36 14.27
CA GLU A 50 2.76 -7.70 14.19
C GLU A 50 2.05 -8.55 13.13
N THR A 51 0.73 -8.33 12.95
CA THR A 51 -0.09 -9.06 11.97
C THR A 51 -1.05 -8.12 11.23
N VAL A 52 -1.60 -8.59 10.12
CA VAL A 52 -2.66 -7.90 9.36
C VAL A 52 -3.92 -7.78 10.20
N GLU A 53 -4.26 -8.85 10.91
CA GLU A 53 -5.44 -8.91 11.77
C GLU A 53 -5.37 -7.85 12.86
N GLN A 54 -4.24 -7.73 13.56
CA GLN A 54 -4.04 -6.72 14.60
C GLN A 54 -4.26 -5.30 14.07
N ALA A 55 -3.74 -4.99 12.87
CA ALA A 55 -3.90 -3.66 12.28
C ALA A 55 -5.37 -3.34 11.98
N VAL A 56 -6.10 -4.32 11.45
CA VAL A 56 -7.52 -4.15 11.09
C VAL A 56 -8.41 -4.10 12.33
N GLU A 57 -8.18 -4.96 13.32
CA GLU A 57 -8.92 -4.97 14.58
C GLU A 57 -8.78 -3.63 15.31
N LEU A 58 -7.55 -3.11 15.41
CA LEU A 58 -7.31 -1.80 16.02
C LEU A 58 -7.99 -0.66 15.26
N ALA A 59 -8.06 -0.73 13.93
CA ALA A 59 -8.77 0.25 13.12
C ALA A 59 -10.29 0.17 13.36
N ALA A 60 -10.86 -1.03 13.35
CA ALA A 60 -12.29 -1.25 13.62
C ALA A 60 -12.68 -0.79 15.03
N ASP A 61 -11.89 -1.11 16.06
CA ASP A 61 -12.10 -0.69 17.45
C ASP A 61 -12.08 0.84 17.60
N GLN A 62 -11.34 1.54 16.75
CA GLN A 62 -11.30 3.02 16.71
C GLN A 62 -12.38 3.63 15.83
N GLY A 63 -13.26 2.83 15.24
CA GLY A 63 -14.32 3.28 14.35
C GLY A 63 -13.82 3.78 13.00
N VAL A 64 -12.67 3.30 12.52
CA VAL A 64 -12.16 3.59 11.18
C VAL A 64 -12.99 2.82 10.16
N GLU A 65 -13.64 3.53 9.24
CA GLU A 65 -14.53 2.95 8.21
C GLU A 65 -13.77 2.62 6.93
N VAL A 66 -12.70 3.36 6.63
CA VAL A 66 -11.83 3.12 5.46
C VAL A 66 -10.38 3.04 5.92
N LEU A 67 -9.74 1.90 5.67
CA LEU A 67 -8.34 1.66 6.02
C LEU A 67 -7.50 1.47 4.75
N GLY A 68 -6.51 2.33 4.56
CA GLY A 68 -5.59 2.29 3.42
C GLY A 68 -4.25 1.64 3.78
N CYS A 69 -3.83 0.66 2.97
CA CYS A 69 -2.50 0.08 3.05
C CYS A 69 -1.61 0.60 1.92
N GLY A 70 -0.37 0.99 2.23
CA GLY A 70 0.60 1.52 1.28
C GLY A 70 1.96 0.83 1.38
N ASN A 71 2.00 -0.51 1.27
CA ASN A 71 3.25 -1.25 1.38
C ASN A 71 4.27 -0.87 0.30
N TYR A 72 5.55 -0.99 0.65
CA TYR A 72 6.65 -0.84 -0.30
C TYR A 72 6.78 -2.08 -1.16
N TYR A 73 6.58 -1.96 -2.47
CA TYR A 73 6.94 -2.94 -3.51
C TYR A 73 6.43 -4.38 -3.33
N ASP A 74 5.63 -4.68 -2.29
CA ASP A 74 5.09 -6.00 -1.99
C ASP A 74 3.63 -5.92 -1.60
N TYR A 75 2.78 -6.61 -2.35
CA TYR A 75 1.33 -6.62 -2.21
C TYR A 75 0.79 -7.98 -1.79
N SER A 76 1.67 -8.92 -1.44
CA SER A 76 1.31 -10.32 -1.12
C SER A 76 0.30 -10.46 0.02
N VAL A 77 0.27 -9.49 0.93
CA VAL A 77 -0.66 -9.46 2.08
C VAL A 77 -2.02 -8.85 1.76
N TYR A 78 -2.22 -8.28 0.56
CA TYR A 78 -3.45 -7.54 0.25
C TYR A 78 -4.68 -8.42 0.17
N GLN A 79 -4.54 -9.69 -0.25
CA GLN A 79 -5.63 -10.66 -0.18
C GLN A 79 -6.10 -10.85 1.28
N LYS A 80 -5.17 -11.11 2.19
CA LYS A 80 -5.46 -11.29 3.60
C LYS A 80 -6.03 -10.00 4.23
N PHE A 81 -5.49 -8.86 3.84
CA PHE A 81 -5.99 -7.55 4.27
C PHE A 81 -7.45 -7.34 3.86
N THR A 82 -7.80 -7.64 2.60
CA THR A 82 -9.18 -7.54 2.10
C THR A 82 -10.14 -8.42 2.92
N GLU A 83 -9.80 -9.69 3.08
CA GLU A 83 -10.61 -10.64 3.83
C GLU A 83 -10.86 -10.13 5.26
N THR A 84 -9.79 -9.79 5.97
CA THR A 84 -9.88 -9.35 7.37
C THR A 84 -10.64 -8.03 7.51
N ALA A 85 -10.37 -7.05 6.63
CA ALA A 85 -11.03 -5.74 6.67
C ALA A 85 -12.55 -5.86 6.43
N ARG A 86 -12.93 -6.62 5.41
CA ARG A 86 -14.36 -6.84 5.09
C ARG A 86 -15.09 -7.59 6.20
N ASP A 87 -14.47 -8.57 6.82
CA ASP A 87 -15.04 -9.32 7.95
C ASP A 87 -15.30 -8.41 9.17
N GLN A 88 -14.52 -7.34 9.32
CA GLN A 88 -14.67 -6.33 10.38
C GLN A 88 -15.52 -5.11 9.95
N GLY A 89 -16.09 -5.13 8.75
CA GLY A 89 -16.87 -4.01 8.21
C GLY A 89 -16.05 -2.77 7.85
N VAL A 90 -14.74 -2.91 7.67
CA VAL A 90 -13.82 -1.86 7.24
C VAL A 90 -13.60 -1.95 5.73
N PHE A 91 -13.69 -0.81 5.03
CA PHE A 91 -13.42 -0.77 3.60
C PHE A 91 -11.89 -0.74 3.34
N PRO A 92 -11.33 -1.74 2.64
CA PRO A 92 -9.90 -1.75 2.32
C PRO A 92 -9.58 -0.86 1.14
N LEU A 93 -8.64 0.06 1.31
CA LEU A 93 -8.11 0.92 0.25
C LEU A 93 -6.67 0.51 -0.05
N PHE A 94 -6.40 0.13 -1.29
CA PHE A 94 -5.05 -0.30 -1.68
C PHE A 94 -4.21 0.90 -2.12
N GLY A 95 -2.97 0.87 -1.72
CA GLY A 95 -1.97 1.87 -2.09
C GLY A 95 -0.62 1.23 -2.38
N THR A 96 0.33 2.05 -2.69
CA THR A 96 1.75 1.69 -2.79
C THR A 96 2.59 2.85 -2.35
N GLU A 97 3.73 2.58 -1.75
CA GLU A 97 4.72 3.60 -1.47
C GLU A 97 6.02 3.29 -2.22
N ILE A 98 6.55 4.31 -2.87
CA ILE A 98 7.78 4.23 -3.65
C ILE A 98 8.76 5.25 -3.10
N ILE A 99 9.99 4.81 -2.83
CA ILE A 99 11.08 5.69 -2.46
C ILE A 99 11.85 6.06 -3.73
N ALA A 100 11.94 7.35 -4.01
CA ALA A 100 12.68 7.87 -5.15
C ALA A 100 13.85 8.77 -4.70
N LEU A 101 14.88 8.86 -5.53
CA LEU A 101 16.01 9.73 -5.33
C LEU A 101 16.22 10.58 -6.58
N GLU A 102 16.14 11.89 -6.40
CA GLU A 102 16.47 12.90 -7.40
C GLU A 102 17.89 13.39 -7.14
N THR A 103 18.83 12.94 -7.95
CA THR A 103 20.27 13.25 -7.76
C THR A 103 20.59 14.73 -7.84
N ASP A 104 19.94 15.45 -8.76
CA ASP A 104 20.11 16.89 -8.91
C ASP A 104 19.68 17.67 -7.65
N LEU A 105 18.62 17.23 -6.99
CA LEU A 105 18.15 17.82 -5.73
C LEU A 105 19.05 17.41 -4.56
N GLN A 106 19.58 16.18 -4.60
CA GLN A 106 20.54 15.71 -3.61
C GLN A 106 21.83 16.57 -3.63
N GLU A 107 22.39 16.83 -4.83
CA GLU A 107 23.56 17.67 -5.01
C GLU A 107 23.36 19.11 -4.54
N GLN A 108 22.13 19.63 -4.71
CA GLN A 108 21.73 20.95 -4.22
C GLN A 108 21.34 20.96 -2.73
N ASN A 109 21.44 19.85 -2.03
CA ASN A 109 21.02 19.68 -0.63
C ASN A 109 19.56 20.07 -0.36
N ILE A 110 18.68 19.87 -1.36
CA ILE A 110 17.25 20.16 -1.27
C ILE A 110 16.53 18.93 -0.69
N ARG A 111 15.75 19.18 0.36
CA ARG A 111 14.87 18.17 1.00
C ARG A 111 13.43 18.36 0.53
N ILE A 112 12.75 17.24 0.25
CA ILE A 112 11.34 17.22 -0.17
C ILE A 112 10.48 16.80 1.03
N ASN A 113 10.24 15.51 1.20
CA ASN A 113 9.47 14.96 2.32
C ASN A 113 10.24 13.93 3.16
N ASP A 114 11.55 13.80 2.92
CA ASP A 114 12.50 13.10 3.80
C ASP A 114 13.43 14.14 4.46
N PRO A 115 13.23 14.44 5.76
CA PRO A 115 14.01 15.47 6.43
C PRO A 115 15.48 15.09 6.63
N GLY A 116 15.80 13.81 6.59
CA GLY A 116 17.15 13.28 6.80
C GLY A 116 18.00 13.20 5.54
N ASN A 117 17.39 13.09 4.37
CA ASN A 117 18.10 12.75 3.14
C ASN A 117 17.72 13.70 1.99
N PRO A 118 18.62 14.64 1.59
CA PRO A 118 18.38 15.50 0.45
C PRO A 118 18.14 14.71 -0.84
N GLY A 119 17.24 15.18 -1.70
CA GLY A 119 16.85 14.55 -2.96
C GLY A 119 15.99 13.31 -2.82
N ARG A 120 15.93 12.70 -1.62
CA ARG A 120 15.09 11.54 -1.37
C ARG A 120 13.65 11.97 -1.09
N HIS A 121 12.70 11.24 -1.67
CA HIS A 121 11.30 11.49 -1.41
C HIS A 121 10.45 10.22 -1.54
N TYR A 122 9.28 10.27 -0.91
CA TYR A 122 8.30 9.20 -0.89
C TYR A 122 7.12 9.59 -1.77
N ILE A 123 6.74 8.68 -2.67
CA ILE A 123 5.60 8.82 -3.55
C ILE A 123 4.57 7.78 -3.15
N CYS A 124 3.36 8.23 -2.76
CA CYS A 124 2.28 7.35 -2.36
C CYS A 124 1.21 7.30 -3.45
N GLY A 125 1.03 6.12 -4.05
CA GLY A 125 -0.14 5.81 -4.86
C GLY A 125 -1.30 5.40 -3.97
N LYS A 126 -2.50 5.92 -4.23
CA LYS A 126 -3.73 5.58 -3.52
C LYS A 126 -4.79 5.10 -4.48
N GLY A 127 -5.59 4.13 -4.04
CA GLY A 127 -6.65 3.54 -4.87
C GLY A 127 -6.11 2.72 -6.04
N ILE A 128 -4.99 2.03 -5.86
CA ILE A 128 -4.48 1.11 -6.88
C ILE A 128 -5.37 -0.12 -6.95
N SER A 129 -5.61 -0.63 -8.16
CA SER A 129 -6.45 -1.81 -8.40
C SER A 129 -5.78 -2.87 -9.29
N CYS A 130 -4.59 -2.59 -9.83
CA CYS A 130 -3.86 -3.48 -10.75
C CYS A 130 -2.52 -3.90 -10.14
N PHE A 131 -2.54 -4.64 -9.04
CA PHE A 131 -1.34 -5.10 -8.35
C PHE A 131 -1.21 -6.63 -8.30
N GLU A 132 -2.25 -7.37 -8.66
CA GLU A 132 -2.26 -8.84 -8.67
C GLU A 132 -1.73 -9.40 -9.99
N GLU A 133 -2.04 -8.72 -11.09
CA GLU A 133 -1.51 -9.01 -12.42
C GLU A 133 -0.75 -7.78 -12.92
N LEU A 134 0.53 -7.73 -12.58
CA LEU A 134 1.38 -6.62 -13.01
C LEU A 134 1.63 -6.69 -14.52
N SER A 135 1.66 -5.53 -15.18
CA SER A 135 2.18 -5.47 -16.53
C SER A 135 3.67 -5.89 -16.55
N PRO A 136 4.19 -6.48 -17.67
CA PRO A 136 5.60 -6.88 -17.73
C PRO A 136 6.57 -5.75 -17.37
N ARG A 137 6.22 -4.51 -17.70
CA ARG A 137 7.05 -3.34 -17.37
C ARG A 137 7.00 -3.01 -15.88
N ALA A 138 5.84 -3.11 -15.24
CA ALA A 138 5.71 -2.88 -13.80
C ALA A 138 6.45 -3.97 -13.02
N ASP A 139 6.32 -5.22 -13.42
CA ASP A 139 7.02 -6.34 -12.78
C ASP A 139 8.55 -6.21 -12.90
N GLU A 140 9.06 -5.85 -14.08
CA GLU A 140 10.49 -5.57 -14.30
C GLU A 140 11.00 -4.48 -13.34
N LEU A 141 10.28 -3.36 -13.25
CA LEU A 141 10.67 -2.23 -12.41
C LEU A 141 10.65 -2.59 -10.92
N LEU A 142 9.58 -3.21 -10.45
CA LEU A 142 9.45 -3.61 -9.05
C LEU A 142 10.46 -4.69 -8.67
N SER A 143 10.75 -5.64 -9.56
CA SER A 143 11.77 -6.66 -9.35
C SER A 143 13.17 -6.05 -9.28
N GLY A 144 13.46 -5.04 -10.11
CA GLY A 144 14.70 -4.27 -10.05
C GLY A 144 14.87 -3.53 -8.72
N ILE A 145 13.81 -2.86 -8.27
CA ILE A 145 13.82 -2.15 -6.99
C ILE A 145 14.06 -3.12 -5.82
N ARG A 146 13.33 -4.25 -5.76
CA ARG A 146 13.48 -5.27 -4.72
C ARG A 146 14.89 -5.86 -4.69
N THR A 147 15.46 -6.12 -5.86
CA THR A 147 16.83 -6.63 -5.98
C THR A 147 17.84 -5.63 -5.44
N ASN A 148 17.73 -4.36 -5.82
CA ASN A 148 18.63 -3.30 -5.37
C ASN A 148 18.51 -3.07 -3.85
N ASP A 149 17.29 -3.11 -3.31
CA ASP A 149 17.08 -2.98 -1.86
C ASP A 149 17.70 -4.16 -1.08
N THR A 150 17.56 -5.38 -1.59
CA THR A 150 18.19 -6.57 -1.02
C THR A 150 19.72 -6.45 -0.99
N LEU A 151 20.34 -6.02 -2.10
CA LEU A 151 21.79 -5.80 -2.18
C LEU A 151 22.25 -4.74 -1.18
N ARG A 152 21.51 -3.63 -1.10
CA ARG A 152 21.79 -2.57 -0.13
C ARG A 152 21.75 -3.09 1.32
N MET A 153 20.75 -3.89 1.66
CA MET A 153 20.63 -4.49 2.99
C MET A 153 21.76 -5.46 3.30
N GLN A 154 22.18 -6.26 2.31
CA GLN A 154 23.35 -7.14 2.46
C GLN A 154 24.63 -6.36 2.73
N GLU A 155 24.87 -5.28 1.98
CA GLU A 155 26.04 -4.42 2.21
C GLU A 155 26.01 -3.77 3.60
N MET A 156 24.84 -3.32 4.06
CA MET A 156 24.69 -2.77 5.42
C MET A 156 25.02 -3.83 6.49
N ALA A 157 24.49 -5.04 6.34
CA ALA A 157 24.76 -6.13 7.27
C ALA A 157 26.26 -6.49 7.34
N LEU A 158 26.94 -6.54 6.17
CA LEU A 158 28.39 -6.77 6.11
C LEU A 158 29.18 -5.65 6.81
N LYS A 159 28.84 -4.40 6.57
CA LYS A 159 29.48 -3.26 7.27
C LYS A 159 29.28 -3.32 8.78
N MET A 160 28.10 -3.73 9.25
CA MET A 160 27.84 -3.91 10.68
C MET A 160 28.62 -5.09 11.28
N ALA A 161 28.84 -6.16 10.52
CA ALA A 161 29.63 -7.30 10.93
C ALA A 161 31.15 -7.03 10.95
N GLY A 162 31.60 -5.88 10.45
CA GLY A 162 33.03 -5.51 10.41
C GLY A 162 33.85 -6.28 9.36
N VAL A 163 33.19 -6.76 8.31
CA VAL A 163 33.81 -7.52 7.20
C VAL A 163 33.97 -6.61 5.99
#